data_ddbb344e90237ebfa058bbc468275447
#
_entry.id   ddbb344e90237ebfa058bbc468275447
#
_cell.length_a   1.000
_cell.length_b   1.000
_cell.length_c   1.000
_cell.angle_alpha   90.00
_cell.angle_beta   90.00
_cell.angle_gamma   90.00
#
_symmetry.space_group_name_H-M   'P 1'
#
loop_
_entity.id
_entity.type
_entity.pdbx_description
1 polymer ?
#
loop_
_entity_poly.entity_id
_entity_poly.type
_entity_poly.pdbx_seq_one_letter_code
_entity_poly.pdbx_strand_id
1 'polypeptide(L)'
;MTDFNNLNTNENVNPAGEAPNNPSPTEFLNENRAAKSHSYQKEPKIPLSSDLMKEKIKIRSDAQVIGSAFIVMYGVILLLNIIFVLISNAFRFAGYPEITEALGSPVSLQALEIIFSLIAFTLPFILIFRLSKIRISDLMCFSVPKFRLAVPLFLFGISFCSFANIASAISDAMFDSIFSEQNVGYYVPRPENPIGIYGFIIALVSTVIVPAFVEEFACRGLILGLLKKHGEGFAVVVSALLFGAMHGNFEQWPFAFLVGLVLGFITIKSGTLLIAIAVHAFNNFISIVFEYFLKDVPAIYQDVGYMIFLCICLLLGILAIFMLNGKDEGLYSFKPSKMKSSGIKKITWFFTSVTILIYTAICLFESLQFFEF
;
A
#
# COMPACT_ATOMS: atom_id res chain seq x y z
N MET A 1 42.05 18.84 57.02
CA MET A 1 42.63 17.62 57.59
C MET A 1 42.90 16.77 56.37
N THR A 2 44.11 16.93 55.81
CA THR A 2 45.31 16.09 55.98
C THR A 2 45.15 14.76 55.26
N ASP A 3 45.96 14.28 54.32
CA ASP A 3 47.37 14.47 53.95
C ASP A 3 47.57 13.90 52.54
N PHE A 4 48.28 14.49 51.73
CA PHE A 4 49.64 14.56 51.16
C PHE A 4 50.46 13.25 51.12
N ASN A 5 51.06 13.08 49.94
CA ASN A 5 52.34 12.43 49.57
C ASN A 5 52.29 10.95 49.10
N ASN A 6 52.70 10.69 47.83
CA ASN A 6 54.11 10.42 47.57
C ASN A 6 54.45 10.47 46.05
N LEU A 7 55.31 11.36 45.73
CA LEU A 7 56.15 11.40 44.53
C LEU A 7 57.18 10.27 44.57
N ASN A 8 57.41 9.60 43.45
CA ASN A 8 58.75 9.02 43.20
C ASN A 8 59.08 9.17 41.71
N THR A 9 60.01 10.07 41.49
CA THR A 9 60.81 10.30 40.31
C THR A 9 61.77 9.17 40.06
N ASN A 10 61.90 8.69 38.82
CA ASN A 10 63.17 8.15 38.31
C ASN A 10 63.32 8.57 36.85
N GLU A 11 64.14 9.58 36.68
CA GLU A 11 64.81 9.93 35.43
C GLU A 11 65.80 8.83 35.04
N ASN A 12 65.65 8.33 33.78
CA ASN A 12 66.80 7.73 33.10
C ASN A 12 66.95 8.38 31.74
N VAL A 13 67.90 9.27 31.70
CA VAL A 13 68.40 9.92 30.48
C VAL A 13 69.26 8.92 29.73
N ASN A 14 68.97 8.67 28.48
CA ASN A 14 69.90 8.01 27.56
C ASN A 14 70.11 8.90 26.33
N PRO A 15 71.38 9.28 26.02
CA PRO A 15 71.67 10.13 24.93
C PRO A 15 72.05 9.34 23.69
N ALA A 16 71.40 9.56 22.57
CA ALA A 16 71.95 9.52 21.22
C ALA A 16 70.81 9.57 20.19
N GLY A 17 70.80 10.65 19.42
CA GLY A 17 69.79 10.85 18.41
C GLY A 17 69.96 9.93 17.21
N GLU A 18 68.83 9.30 16.86
CA GLU A 18 68.58 8.87 15.50
C GLU A 18 67.25 9.46 15.05
N ALA A 19 67.30 10.19 13.92
CA ALA A 19 66.13 10.78 13.29
C ALA A 19 65.16 9.66 12.89
N PRO A 20 63.83 9.86 13.01
CA PRO A 20 62.87 8.85 12.57
C PRO A 20 62.95 8.70 11.05
N ASN A 21 63.25 7.51 10.58
CA ASN A 21 63.14 7.11 9.18
C ASN A 21 61.69 7.26 8.73
N ASN A 22 61.42 8.29 7.94
CA ASN A 22 60.12 8.37 7.24
C ASN A 22 60.10 7.29 6.18
N PRO A 23 59.08 6.40 6.19
CA PRO A 23 58.94 5.36 5.17
C PRO A 23 58.77 6.00 3.79
N SER A 24 59.34 5.39 2.77
CA SER A 24 59.29 5.89 1.40
C SER A 24 57.83 5.89 0.88
N PRO A 25 57.48 6.77 -0.06
CA PRO A 25 56.11 6.81 -0.64
C PRO A 25 55.62 5.46 -1.19
N THR A 26 56.53 4.56 -1.55
CA THR A 26 56.23 3.21 -2.03
C THR A 26 55.85 2.25 -0.91
N GLU A 27 56.37 2.41 0.31
CA GLU A 27 55.96 1.61 1.47
C GLU A 27 54.59 2.03 1.97
N PHE A 28 54.27 3.34 1.97
CA PHE A 28 52.94 3.85 2.32
C PHE A 28 51.85 3.36 1.33
N LEU A 29 52.17 3.19 0.06
CA LEU A 29 51.25 2.65 -0.94
C LEU A 29 51.06 1.13 -0.81
N ASN A 30 52.03 0.40 -0.34
CA ASN A 30 51.96 -1.04 -0.12
C ASN A 30 51.21 -1.39 1.17
N GLU A 31 51.38 -0.65 2.25
CA GLU A 31 50.58 -0.82 3.47
C GLU A 31 49.11 -0.49 3.24
N ASN A 32 48.78 0.57 2.49
CA ASN A 32 47.42 0.89 2.12
C ASN A 32 46.76 -0.11 1.14
N ARG A 33 47.57 -0.80 0.30
CA ARG A 33 47.08 -1.91 -0.53
C ARG A 33 46.86 -3.17 0.29
N ALA A 34 47.73 -3.50 1.24
CA ALA A 34 47.58 -4.64 2.15
C ALA A 34 46.38 -4.42 3.10
N ALA A 35 46.17 -3.21 3.62
CA ALA A 35 45.01 -2.86 4.44
C ALA A 35 43.70 -2.93 3.63
N LYS A 36 43.67 -2.56 2.36
CA LYS A 36 42.48 -2.70 1.47
C LYS A 36 42.19 -4.12 1.02
N SER A 37 43.20 -5.00 0.97
CA SER A 37 42.99 -6.41 0.60
C SER A 37 42.47 -7.26 1.77
N HIS A 38 42.57 -6.81 3.02
CA HIS A 38 42.05 -7.53 4.19
C HIS A 38 40.62 -7.21 4.57
N SER A 39 39.94 -6.23 3.90
CA SER A 39 38.60 -5.79 4.29
C SER A 39 37.44 -6.46 3.53
N TYR A 40 37.66 -7.47 2.70
CA TYR A 40 36.61 -8.25 2.03
C TYR A 40 36.61 -9.73 2.44
N GLN A 41 36.80 -10.02 3.72
CA GLN A 41 36.31 -11.29 4.25
C GLN A 41 34.79 -11.10 4.41
N LYS A 42 33.97 -11.71 3.52
CA LYS A 42 32.55 -11.88 3.75
C LYS A 42 32.40 -12.48 5.14
N GLU A 43 31.81 -11.71 6.07
CA GLU A 43 31.47 -12.26 7.39
C GLU A 43 30.76 -13.61 7.19
N PRO A 44 31.13 -14.65 7.92
CA PRO A 44 30.50 -15.94 7.78
C PRO A 44 29.00 -15.73 8.08
N LYS A 45 28.15 -16.02 7.08
CA LYS A 45 26.69 -15.95 7.27
C LYS A 45 26.33 -16.94 8.37
N ILE A 46 26.07 -16.44 9.58
CA ILE A 46 25.58 -17.26 10.69
C ILE A 46 24.35 -18.01 10.20
N PRO A 47 24.34 -19.34 10.20
CA PRO A 47 23.18 -20.09 9.72
C PRO A 47 21.96 -19.70 10.55
N LEU A 48 20.87 -19.38 9.87
CA LEU A 48 19.61 -19.03 10.51
C LEU A 48 19.19 -20.17 11.44
N SER A 49 18.79 -19.86 12.70
CA SER A 49 18.30 -20.91 13.60
C SER A 49 17.16 -21.70 12.94
N SER A 50 16.99 -22.97 13.26
CA SER A 50 15.95 -23.82 12.61
C SER A 50 14.55 -23.21 12.72
N ASP A 51 14.25 -22.48 13.81
CA ASP A 51 12.97 -21.81 14.03
C ASP A 51 12.80 -20.62 13.07
N LEU A 52 13.82 -19.78 12.93
CA LEU A 52 13.78 -18.64 12.00
C LEU A 52 13.67 -19.10 10.53
N MET A 53 14.27 -20.24 10.19
CA MET A 53 14.14 -20.82 8.85
C MET A 53 12.71 -21.28 8.58
N LYS A 54 12.05 -21.93 9.56
CA LYS A 54 10.63 -22.32 9.45
C LYS A 54 9.71 -21.10 9.30
N GLU A 55 9.97 -20.04 10.09
CA GLU A 55 9.23 -18.78 9.98
C GLU A 55 9.36 -18.14 8.58
N LYS A 56 10.60 -18.08 8.06
CA LYS A 56 10.88 -17.57 6.72
C LYS A 56 10.13 -18.35 5.64
N ILE A 57 10.18 -19.69 5.69
CA ILE A 57 9.48 -20.54 4.73
C ILE A 57 7.98 -20.28 4.76
N LYS A 58 7.38 -20.17 5.96
CA LYS A 58 5.95 -19.92 6.14
C LYS A 58 5.52 -18.57 5.58
N ILE A 59 6.28 -17.49 5.87
CA ILE A 59 5.99 -16.15 5.34
C ILE A 59 6.13 -16.14 3.82
N ARG A 60 7.18 -16.74 3.26
CA ARG A 60 7.37 -16.82 1.81
C ARG A 60 6.30 -17.65 1.11
N SER A 61 5.83 -18.73 1.73
CA SER A 61 4.72 -19.53 1.20
C SER A 61 3.44 -18.69 1.09
N ASP A 62 3.08 -17.93 2.14
CA ASP A 62 1.91 -17.06 2.11
C ASP A 62 2.10 -15.90 1.09
N ALA A 63 3.30 -15.34 1.00
CA ALA A 63 3.64 -14.33 0.00
C ALA A 63 3.50 -14.86 -1.43
N GLN A 64 3.91 -16.12 -1.69
CA GLN A 64 3.72 -16.73 -3.00
C GLN A 64 2.26 -16.88 -3.37
N VAL A 65 1.40 -17.30 -2.42
CA VAL A 65 -0.05 -17.39 -2.65
C VAL A 65 -0.62 -16.02 -3.01
N ILE A 66 -0.31 -15.00 -2.22
CA ILE A 66 -0.82 -13.64 -2.42
C ILE A 66 -0.32 -13.07 -3.76
N GLY A 67 0.99 -13.15 -4.02
CA GLY A 67 1.57 -12.65 -5.27
C GLY A 67 1.03 -13.37 -6.50
N SER A 68 0.81 -14.70 -6.42
CA SER A 68 0.18 -15.46 -7.50
C SER A 68 -1.25 -15.01 -7.77
N ALA A 69 -2.03 -14.68 -6.72
CA ALA A 69 -3.39 -14.17 -6.89
C ALA A 69 -3.39 -12.83 -7.64
N PHE A 70 -2.49 -11.92 -7.30
CA PHE A 70 -2.33 -10.65 -8.01
C PHE A 70 -1.87 -10.83 -9.46
N ILE A 71 -0.88 -11.69 -9.72
CA ILE A 71 -0.41 -11.96 -11.08
C ILE A 71 -1.56 -12.50 -11.95
N VAL A 72 -2.35 -13.45 -11.42
CA VAL A 72 -3.51 -13.99 -12.14
C VAL A 72 -4.58 -12.92 -12.33
N MET A 73 -4.79 -12.04 -11.34
CA MET A 73 -5.71 -10.89 -11.44
C MET A 73 -5.33 -10.00 -12.63
N TYR A 74 -4.06 -9.58 -12.72
CA TYR A 74 -3.59 -8.78 -13.85
C TYR A 74 -3.70 -9.51 -15.19
N GLY A 75 -3.41 -10.81 -15.21
CA GLY A 75 -3.60 -11.64 -16.40
C GLY A 75 -5.07 -11.71 -16.84
N VAL A 76 -6.01 -11.77 -15.90
CA VAL A 76 -7.45 -11.74 -16.18
C VAL A 76 -7.87 -10.37 -16.70
N ILE A 77 -7.41 -9.27 -16.09
CA ILE A 77 -7.68 -7.90 -16.57
C ILE A 77 -7.19 -7.75 -18.02
N LEU A 78 -5.95 -8.13 -18.30
CA LEU A 78 -5.38 -8.08 -19.65
C LEU A 78 -6.20 -8.90 -20.64
N LEU A 79 -6.57 -10.13 -20.28
CA LEU A 79 -7.39 -11.00 -21.14
C LEU A 79 -8.76 -10.38 -21.44
N LEU A 80 -9.44 -9.83 -20.43
CA LEU A 80 -10.74 -9.18 -20.60
C LEU A 80 -10.64 -7.94 -21.52
N ASN A 81 -9.58 -7.15 -21.36
CA ASN A 81 -9.34 -5.99 -22.25
C ASN A 81 -9.06 -6.43 -23.69
N ILE A 82 -8.25 -7.49 -23.90
CA ILE A 82 -8.00 -8.03 -25.24
C ILE A 82 -9.31 -8.51 -25.88
N ILE A 83 -10.14 -9.26 -25.14
CA ILE A 83 -11.44 -9.74 -25.62
C ILE A 83 -12.33 -8.55 -26.01
N PHE A 84 -12.41 -7.51 -25.18
CA PHE A 84 -13.18 -6.32 -25.46
C PHE A 84 -12.72 -5.61 -26.76
N VAL A 85 -11.41 -5.41 -26.92
CA VAL A 85 -10.83 -4.80 -28.13
C VAL A 85 -11.13 -5.66 -29.38
N LEU A 86 -11.00 -6.98 -29.28
CA LEU A 86 -11.31 -7.90 -30.39
C LEU A 86 -12.77 -7.85 -30.78
N ILE A 87 -13.69 -7.85 -29.82
CA ILE A 87 -15.14 -7.74 -30.06
C ILE A 87 -15.47 -6.40 -30.73
N SER A 88 -14.96 -5.30 -30.17
CA SER A 88 -15.17 -3.95 -30.70
C SER A 88 -14.70 -3.84 -32.16
N ASN A 89 -13.49 -4.32 -32.46
CA ASN A 89 -12.97 -4.33 -33.81
C ASN A 89 -13.75 -5.26 -34.74
N ALA A 90 -14.23 -6.43 -34.29
CA ALA A 90 -15.05 -7.32 -35.08
C ALA A 90 -16.34 -6.64 -35.54
N PHE A 91 -17.04 -5.91 -34.67
CA PHE A 91 -18.23 -5.12 -35.07
C PHE A 91 -17.89 -4.03 -36.08
N ARG A 92 -16.78 -3.32 -35.89
CA ARG A 92 -16.31 -2.30 -36.80
C ARG A 92 -16.04 -2.88 -38.20
N PHE A 93 -15.36 -4.00 -38.31
CA PHE A 93 -15.05 -4.67 -39.59
C PHE A 93 -16.28 -5.31 -40.22
N ALA A 94 -17.27 -5.72 -39.43
CA ALA A 94 -18.54 -6.26 -39.91
C ALA A 94 -19.51 -5.18 -40.44
N GLY A 95 -19.11 -3.89 -40.36
CA GLY A 95 -19.92 -2.78 -40.87
C GLY A 95 -20.95 -2.25 -39.88
N TYR A 96 -20.72 -2.43 -38.58
CA TYR A 96 -21.58 -1.92 -37.50
C TYR A 96 -20.82 -0.88 -36.66
N PRO A 97 -20.40 0.28 -37.20
CA PRO A 97 -19.64 1.31 -36.48
C PRO A 97 -20.43 1.87 -35.27
N GLU A 98 -21.76 1.98 -35.38
CA GLU A 98 -22.64 2.46 -34.31
C GLU A 98 -22.57 1.55 -33.05
N ILE A 99 -22.37 0.24 -33.20
CA ILE A 99 -22.17 -0.66 -32.06
C ILE A 99 -20.81 -0.39 -31.41
N THR A 100 -19.78 -0.15 -32.21
CA THR A 100 -18.44 0.18 -31.70
C THR A 100 -18.45 1.50 -30.92
N GLU A 101 -19.16 2.50 -31.42
CA GLU A 101 -19.35 3.79 -30.73
C GLU A 101 -20.14 3.61 -29.43
N ALA A 102 -21.22 2.83 -29.45
CA ALA A 102 -22.01 2.51 -28.26
C ALA A 102 -21.19 1.76 -27.19
N LEU A 103 -20.35 0.81 -27.60
CA LEU A 103 -19.44 0.09 -26.70
C LEU A 103 -18.37 1.02 -26.09
N GLY A 104 -17.92 2.03 -26.82
CA GLY A 104 -16.98 3.05 -26.35
C GLY A 104 -17.63 4.18 -25.54
N SER A 105 -18.95 4.18 -25.38
CA SER A 105 -19.62 5.23 -24.59
C SER A 105 -19.23 5.17 -23.10
N PRO A 106 -19.19 6.31 -22.39
CA PRO A 106 -18.85 6.34 -20.95
C PRO A 106 -19.70 5.40 -20.10
N VAL A 107 -21.01 5.24 -20.40
CA VAL A 107 -21.92 4.32 -19.69
C VAL A 107 -21.50 2.88 -19.91
N SER A 108 -21.19 2.48 -21.16
CA SER A 108 -20.79 1.11 -21.48
C SER A 108 -19.44 0.75 -20.86
N LEU A 109 -18.49 1.68 -20.90
CA LEU A 109 -17.16 1.49 -20.30
C LEU A 109 -17.26 1.31 -18.78
N GLN A 110 -18.06 2.12 -18.09
CA GLN A 110 -18.29 1.93 -16.65
C GLN A 110 -19.04 0.63 -16.32
N ALA A 111 -19.99 0.22 -17.16
CA ALA A 111 -20.67 -1.09 -17.01
C ALA A 111 -19.67 -2.25 -17.16
N LEU A 112 -18.74 -2.15 -18.11
CA LEU A 112 -17.66 -3.14 -18.28
C LEU A 112 -16.69 -3.13 -17.10
N GLU A 113 -16.35 -1.97 -16.57
CA GLU A 113 -15.52 -1.84 -15.38
C GLU A 113 -16.12 -2.56 -14.17
N ILE A 114 -17.43 -2.47 -13.96
CA ILE A 114 -18.15 -3.25 -12.93
C ILE A 114 -17.89 -4.75 -13.12
N ILE A 115 -18.10 -5.26 -14.33
CA ILE A 115 -17.94 -6.68 -14.64
C ILE A 115 -16.47 -7.11 -14.48
N PHE A 116 -15.54 -6.31 -14.99
CA PHE A 116 -14.11 -6.60 -14.93
C PHE A 116 -13.62 -6.61 -13.49
N SER A 117 -14.01 -5.63 -12.68
CA SER A 117 -13.65 -5.55 -11.27
C SER A 117 -14.21 -6.74 -10.48
N LEU A 118 -15.48 -7.09 -10.67
CA LEU A 118 -16.10 -8.26 -10.03
C LEU A 118 -15.34 -9.55 -10.38
N ILE A 119 -14.98 -9.76 -11.64
CA ILE A 119 -14.27 -10.96 -12.07
C ILE A 119 -12.82 -10.94 -11.58
N ALA A 120 -12.10 -9.84 -11.81
CA ALA A 120 -10.66 -9.74 -11.56
C ALA A 120 -10.31 -9.78 -10.07
N PHE A 121 -11.08 -9.12 -9.22
CA PHE A 121 -10.81 -9.10 -7.77
C PHE A 121 -11.39 -10.28 -6.99
N THR A 122 -12.31 -11.06 -7.58
CA THR A 122 -12.87 -12.20 -6.85
C THR A 122 -12.34 -13.53 -7.35
N LEU A 123 -12.44 -13.81 -8.65
CA LEU A 123 -12.13 -15.12 -9.20
C LEU A 123 -10.67 -15.58 -8.99
N PRO A 124 -9.64 -14.77 -9.31
CA PRO A 124 -8.25 -15.15 -9.09
C PRO A 124 -7.93 -15.42 -7.63
N PHE A 125 -8.40 -14.57 -6.73
CA PHE A 125 -8.17 -14.73 -5.30
C PHE A 125 -8.84 -15.99 -4.76
N ILE A 126 -10.13 -16.23 -5.09
CA ILE A 126 -10.84 -17.45 -4.69
C ILE A 126 -10.14 -18.69 -5.23
N LEU A 127 -9.76 -18.68 -6.51
CA LEU A 127 -9.12 -19.82 -7.17
C LEU A 127 -7.77 -20.15 -6.53
N ILE A 128 -6.87 -19.17 -6.43
CA ILE A 128 -5.51 -19.37 -5.91
C ILE A 128 -5.53 -19.79 -4.44
N PHE A 129 -6.39 -19.18 -3.62
CA PHE A 129 -6.51 -19.55 -2.21
C PHE A 129 -7.06 -20.97 -2.04
N ARG A 130 -8.05 -21.38 -2.85
CA ARG A 130 -8.56 -22.76 -2.84
C ARG A 130 -7.53 -23.79 -3.32
N LEU A 131 -6.81 -23.49 -4.41
CA LEU A 131 -5.74 -24.35 -4.91
C LEU A 131 -4.62 -24.51 -3.87
N SER A 132 -4.36 -23.47 -3.08
CA SER A 132 -3.42 -23.49 -1.95
C SER A 132 -3.99 -24.17 -0.69
N LYS A 133 -5.20 -24.76 -0.75
CA LYS A 133 -5.89 -25.42 0.36
C LYS A 133 -6.16 -24.52 1.56
N ILE A 134 -6.34 -23.21 1.32
CA ILE A 134 -6.67 -22.23 2.34
C ILE A 134 -8.18 -22.09 2.39
N ARG A 135 -8.79 -22.29 3.56
CA ARG A 135 -10.21 -22.08 3.78
C ARG A 135 -10.53 -20.59 3.93
N ILE A 136 -11.20 -20.05 2.92
CA ILE A 136 -11.55 -18.62 2.84
C ILE A 136 -12.47 -18.21 4.01
N SER A 137 -13.39 -19.10 4.43
CA SER A 137 -14.27 -18.86 5.57
C SER A 137 -13.55 -18.59 6.91
N ASP A 138 -12.34 -19.12 7.06
CA ASP A 138 -11.57 -18.97 8.29
C ASP A 138 -10.83 -17.61 8.34
N LEU A 139 -10.77 -16.92 7.21
CA LEU A 139 -10.05 -15.64 7.06
C LEU A 139 -10.95 -14.43 7.24
N MET A 140 -12.20 -14.52 6.77
CA MET A 140 -13.16 -13.41 6.68
C MET A 140 -14.22 -13.49 7.76
N CYS A 141 -14.68 -12.33 8.19
CA CYS A 141 -15.81 -12.21 9.09
C CYS A 141 -16.74 -11.08 8.62
N PHE A 142 -18.00 -11.40 8.46
CA PHE A 142 -19.11 -10.46 8.13
C PHE A 142 -20.10 -10.31 9.30
N SER A 143 -19.67 -10.60 10.53
CA SER A 143 -20.53 -10.41 11.69
C SER A 143 -20.92 -8.94 11.86
N VAL A 144 -22.17 -8.69 12.22
CA VAL A 144 -22.63 -7.33 12.53
C VAL A 144 -21.93 -6.86 13.81
N PRO A 145 -21.15 -5.76 13.74
CA PRO A 145 -20.44 -5.26 14.90
C PRO A 145 -21.39 -4.59 15.89
N LYS A 146 -20.97 -4.53 17.17
CA LYS A 146 -21.72 -3.77 18.18
C LYS A 146 -21.73 -2.30 17.79
N PHE A 147 -22.89 -1.66 17.79
CA PHE A 147 -23.08 -0.24 17.43
C PHE A 147 -22.13 0.71 18.18
N ARG A 148 -21.90 0.43 19.47
CA ARG A 148 -20.96 1.20 20.31
C ARG A 148 -19.52 1.20 19.82
N LEU A 149 -19.12 0.22 19.02
CA LEU A 149 -17.79 0.14 18.42
C LEU A 149 -17.82 0.54 16.94
N ALA A 150 -18.90 0.20 16.23
CA ALA A 150 -19.06 0.46 14.82
C ALA A 150 -19.03 1.96 14.48
N VAL A 151 -19.85 2.75 15.19
CA VAL A 151 -19.98 4.18 14.92
C VAL A 151 -18.64 4.92 15.14
N PRO A 152 -17.97 4.80 16.30
CA PRO A 152 -16.70 5.51 16.46
C PRO A 152 -15.61 5.03 15.49
N LEU A 153 -15.51 3.74 15.16
CA LEU A 153 -14.54 3.27 14.17
C LEU A 153 -14.86 3.78 12.76
N PHE A 154 -16.14 3.91 12.41
CA PHE A 154 -16.56 4.50 11.15
C PHE A 154 -16.18 6.00 11.07
N LEU A 155 -16.52 6.79 12.10
CA LEU A 155 -16.16 8.20 12.17
C LEU A 155 -14.64 8.42 12.16
N PHE A 156 -13.90 7.59 12.89
CA PHE A 156 -12.43 7.60 12.86
C PHE A 156 -11.90 7.32 11.46
N GLY A 157 -12.46 6.30 10.78
CA GLY A 157 -12.08 5.93 9.43
C GLY A 157 -12.31 7.04 8.42
N ILE A 158 -13.49 7.68 8.42
CA ILE A 158 -13.80 8.80 7.54
C ILE A 158 -12.84 9.95 7.76
N SER A 159 -12.63 10.33 9.03
CA SER A 159 -11.70 11.40 9.38
C SER A 159 -10.31 11.13 8.85
N PHE A 160 -9.79 9.91 9.05
CA PHE A 160 -8.45 9.55 8.59
C PHE A 160 -8.36 9.53 7.06
N CYS A 161 -9.36 9.00 6.35
CA CYS A 161 -9.40 9.00 4.88
C CYS A 161 -9.40 10.43 4.33
N SER A 162 -10.15 11.34 4.96
CA SER A 162 -10.18 12.75 4.57
C SER A 162 -8.80 13.42 4.68
N PHE A 163 -8.03 13.10 5.74
CA PHE A 163 -6.65 13.56 5.86
C PHE A 163 -5.68 12.87 4.91
N ALA A 164 -5.94 11.61 4.55
CA ALA A 164 -5.11 10.90 3.57
C ALA A 164 -5.15 11.58 2.18
N ASN A 165 -6.25 12.27 1.82
CA ASN A 165 -6.33 13.06 0.59
C ASN A 165 -5.30 14.21 0.54
N ILE A 166 -4.91 14.77 1.71
CA ILE A 166 -3.85 15.77 1.78
C ILE A 166 -2.50 15.17 1.34
N ALA A 167 -2.25 13.90 1.67
CA ALA A 167 -1.03 13.20 1.24
C ALA A 167 -1.00 13.02 -0.28
N SER A 168 -2.15 12.77 -0.93
CA SER A 168 -2.25 12.77 -2.40
C SER A 168 -1.89 14.13 -2.98
N ALA A 169 -2.54 15.20 -2.50
CA ALA A 169 -2.26 16.55 -2.99
C ALA A 169 -0.79 16.98 -2.83
N ILE A 170 -0.14 16.56 -1.74
CA ILE A 170 1.31 16.79 -1.54
C ILE A 170 2.12 15.97 -2.54
N SER A 171 1.74 14.71 -2.78
CA SER A 171 2.40 13.83 -3.76
C SER A 171 2.31 14.44 -5.16
N ASP A 172 1.13 14.88 -5.58
CA ASP A 172 0.89 15.49 -6.89
C ASP A 172 1.74 16.75 -7.06
N ALA A 173 1.73 17.65 -6.06
CA ALA A 173 2.56 18.86 -6.07
C ALA A 173 4.08 18.55 -6.10
N MET A 174 4.52 17.48 -5.46
CA MET A 174 5.92 17.03 -5.51
C MET A 174 6.27 16.47 -6.90
N PHE A 175 5.39 15.67 -7.51
CA PHE A 175 5.58 15.16 -8.86
C PHE A 175 5.67 16.30 -9.86
N ASP A 176 4.74 17.24 -9.83
CA ASP A 176 4.74 18.42 -10.66
C ASP A 176 6.03 19.24 -10.50
N SER A 177 6.47 19.47 -9.27
CA SER A 177 7.71 20.20 -8.98
C SER A 177 8.96 19.51 -9.51
N ILE A 178 9.05 18.17 -9.41
CA ILE A 178 10.25 17.41 -9.80
C ILE A 178 10.33 17.27 -11.33
N PHE A 179 9.19 17.05 -11.99
CA PHE A 179 9.17 16.65 -13.40
C PHE A 179 8.88 17.79 -14.36
N SER A 180 8.20 18.87 -13.93
CA SER A 180 7.90 20.04 -14.79
C SER A 180 9.15 20.75 -15.31
N GLU A 181 10.21 20.85 -14.50
CA GLU A 181 11.49 21.44 -14.93
C GLU A 181 12.19 20.63 -16.03
N GLN A 182 11.87 19.34 -16.16
CA GLN A 182 12.48 18.41 -17.12
C GLN A 182 11.63 18.23 -18.37
N ASN A 183 10.52 18.95 -18.52
CA ASN A 183 9.49 18.75 -19.55
C ASN A 183 8.93 17.31 -19.58
N VAL A 184 8.91 16.63 -18.43
CA VAL A 184 8.31 15.32 -18.24
C VAL A 184 7.01 15.50 -17.48
N GLY A 185 5.89 15.13 -18.10
CA GLY A 185 4.58 15.11 -17.45
C GLY A 185 4.31 13.75 -16.80
N TYR A 186 3.51 13.75 -15.74
CA TYR A 186 2.90 12.54 -15.21
C TYR A 186 1.38 12.71 -15.25
N TYR A 187 0.73 11.95 -16.11
CA TYR A 187 -0.71 12.09 -16.35
C TYR A 187 -1.42 10.73 -16.28
N VAL A 188 -2.35 10.61 -15.35
CA VAL A 188 -3.24 9.45 -15.26
C VAL A 188 -4.57 9.79 -15.91
N PRO A 189 -4.90 9.17 -17.07
CA PRO A 189 -6.17 9.41 -17.74
C PRO A 189 -7.35 9.06 -16.83
N ARG A 190 -8.27 9.99 -16.67
CA ARG A 190 -9.53 9.76 -15.96
C ARG A 190 -10.64 9.59 -16.99
N PRO A 191 -11.39 8.47 -16.99
CA PRO A 191 -12.52 8.30 -17.88
C PRO A 191 -13.58 9.37 -17.60
N GLU A 192 -14.20 9.86 -18.66
CA GLU A 192 -15.32 10.78 -18.52
C GLU A 192 -16.50 10.09 -17.83
N ASN A 193 -17.07 10.78 -16.84
CA ASN A 193 -18.26 10.29 -16.19
C ASN A 193 -19.52 10.52 -17.06
N PRO A 194 -20.41 9.52 -17.15
CA PRO A 194 -21.67 9.67 -17.88
C PRO A 194 -22.53 10.78 -17.28
N ILE A 195 -23.21 11.54 -18.12
CA ILE A 195 -24.02 12.69 -17.71
C ILE A 195 -25.42 12.24 -17.23
N GLY A 196 -25.99 12.99 -16.30
CA GLY A 196 -27.37 12.80 -15.82
C GLY A 196 -27.52 11.76 -14.73
N ILE A 197 -28.77 11.53 -14.31
CA ILE A 197 -29.08 10.65 -13.15
C ILE A 197 -28.67 9.19 -13.39
N TYR A 198 -28.83 8.66 -14.59
CA TYR A 198 -28.42 7.31 -14.92
C TYR A 198 -26.89 7.17 -14.91
N GLY A 199 -26.17 8.20 -15.40
CA GLY A 199 -24.73 8.27 -15.32
C GLY A 199 -24.25 8.29 -13.86
N PHE A 200 -24.88 9.08 -13.02
CA PHE A 200 -24.58 9.12 -11.57
C PHE A 200 -24.80 7.75 -10.91
N ILE A 201 -25.91 7.06 -11.23
CA ILE A 201 -26.20 5.74 -10.65
C ILE A 201 -25.15 4.70 -11.08
N ILE A 202 -24.75 4.67 -12.35
CA ILE A 202 -23.76 3.71 -12.81
C ILE A 202 -22.37 4.02 -12.22
N ALA A 203 -21.99 5.30 -12.12
CA ALA A 203 -20.78 5.74 -11.44
C ALA A 203 -20.78 5.37 -9.95
N LEU A 204 -21.92 5.49 -9.28
CA LEU A 204 -22.08 5.05 -7.90
C LEU A 204 -21.82 3.55 -7.74
N VAL A 205 -22.29 2.73 -8.68
CA VAL A 205 -22.05 1.28 -8.63
C VAL A 205 -20.60 0.96 -8.98
N SER A 206 -20.05 1.54 -10.06
CA SER A 206 -18.70 1.22 -10.58
C SER A 206 -17.59 1.72 -9.69
N THR A 207 -17.73 2.91 -9.10
CA THR A 207 -16.65 3.57 -8.35
C THR A 207 -16.81 3.44 -6.83
N VAL A 208 -18.03 3.30 -6.32
CA VAL A 208 -18.28 3.28 -4.87
C VAL A 208 -18.56 1.86 -4.38
N ILE A 209 -19.63 1.24 -4.89
CA ILE A 209 -20.15 0.00 -4.29
C ILE A 209 -19.25 -1.19 -4.61
N VAL A 210 -18.98 -1.40 -5.90
CA VAL A 210 -18.20 -2.56 -6.35
C VAL A 210 -16.77 -2.53 -5.84
N PRO A 211 -15.97 -1.45 -6.02
CA PRO A 211 -14.61 -1.41 -5.49
C PRO A 211 -14.56 -1.59 -3.98
N ALA A 212 -15.39 -0.87 -3.21
CA ALA A 212 -15.41 -1.01 -1.76
C ALA A 212 -15.66 -2.45 -1.29
N PHE A 213 -16.46 -3.22 -2.03
CA PHE A 213 -16.73 -4.60 -1.69
C PHE A 213 -15.60 -5.54 -2.14
N VAL A 214 -15.20 -5.51 -3.41
CA VAL A 214 -14.25 -6.49 -3.97
C VAL A 214 -12.83 -6.27 -3.47
N GLU A 215 -12.41 -5.01 -3.29
CA GLU A 215 -11.09 -4.69 -2.80
C GLU A 215 -10.95 -4.99 -1.31
N GLU A 216 -11.97 -4.68 -0.49
CA GLU A 216 -11.95 -5.08 0.92
C GLU A 216 -12.02 -6.60 1.08
N PHE A 217 -12.78 -7.28 0.22
CA PHE A 217 -12.78 -8.75 0.16
C PHE A 217 -11.37 -9.30 -0.08
N ALA A 218 -10.66 -8.81 -1.09
CA ALA A 218 -9.32 -9.26 -1.43
C ALA A 218 -8.30 -8.86 -0.35
N CYS A 219 -8.25 -7.57 0.01
CA CYS A 219 -7.18 -7.02 0.84
C CYS A 219 -7.38 -7.28 2.34
N ARG A 220 -8.60 -7.06 2.87
CA ARG A 220 -8.87 -7.22 4.32
C ARG A 220 -9.45 -8.58 4.64
N GLY A 221 -10.24 -9.13 3.73
CA GLY A 221 -10.74 -10.49 3.86
C GLY A 221 -9.65 -11.52 3.74
N LEU A 222 -9.04 -11.60 2.57
CA LEU A 222 -8.12 -12.69 2.25
C LEU A 222 -6.68 -12.41 2.68
N ILE A 223 -6.09 -11.30 2.22
CA ILE A 223 -4.67 -11.00 2.44
C ILE A 223 -4.39 -10.73 3.92
N LEU A 224 -5.07 -9.75 4.51
CA LEU A 224 -4.89 -9.42 5.93
C LEU A 224 -5.29 -10.62 6.80
N GLY A 225 -6.40 -11.31 6.48
CA GLY A 225 -6.84 -12.51 7.17
C GLY A 225 -5.78 -13.60 7.19
N LEU A 226 -5.11 -13.87 6.06
CA LEU A 226 -4.02 -14.83 5.96
C LEU A 226 -2.77 -14.40 6.75
N LEU A 227 -2.43 -13.10 6.70
CA LEU A 227 -1.19 -12.57 7.26
C LEU A 227 -1.25 -12.32 8.77
N LYS A 228 -2.45 -12.14 9.37
CA LYS A 228 -2.60 -11.84 10.82
C LYS A 228 -1.94 -12.87 11.74
N LYS A 229 -1.79 -14.12 11.31
CA LYS A 229 -1.05 -15.16 12.05
C LYS A 229 0.44 -14.85 12.24
N HIS A 230 1.00 -13.98 11.40
CA HIS A 230 2.39 -13.51 11.50
C HIS A 230 2.52 -12.24 12.36
N GLY A 231 1.41 -11.68 12.84
CA GLY A 231 1.27 -10.50 13.68
C GLY A 231 0.34 -9.47 13.05
N GLU A 232 -0.53 -8.88 13.87
CA GLU A 232 -1.57 -7.96 13.38
C GLU A 232 -0.97 -6.72 12.70
N GLY A 233 0.04 -6.07 13.32
CA GLY A 233 0.70 -4.90 12.73
C GLY A 233 1.41 -5.22 11.42
N PHE A 234 2.08 -6.39 11.32
CA PHE A 234 2.68 -6.87 10.07
C PHE A 234 1.61 -7.04 8.98
N ALA A 235 0.48 -7.67 9.32
CA ALA A 235 -0.61 -7.90 8.38
C ALA A 235 -1.23 -6.59 7.86
N VAL A 236 -1.45 -5.62 8.75
CA VAL A 236 -1.99 -4.29 8.39
C VAL A 236 -1.04 -3.56 7.44
N VAL A 237 0.26 -3.48 7.78
CA VAL A 237 1.25 -2.76 6.96
C VAL A 237 1.41 -3.41 5.58
N VAL A 238 1.56 -4.74 5.52
CA VAL A 238 1.75 -5.44 4.23
C VAL A 238 0.49 -5.36 3.38
N SER A 239 -0.70 -5.57 3.96
CA SER A 239 -1.97 -5.44 3.23
C SER A 239 -2.15 -4.02 2.69
N ALA A 240 -1.77 -2.98 3.45
CA ALA A 240 -1.83 -1.59 3.01
C ALA A 240 -0.85 -1.27 1.87
N LEU A 241 0.39 -1.79 1.94
CA LEU A 241 1.38 -1.62 0.86
C LEU A 241 0.89 -2.26 -0.44
N LEU A 242 0.31 -3.45 -0.36
CA LEU A 242 -0.25 -4.13 -1.53
C LEU A 242 -1.50 -3.41 -2.06
N PHE A 243 -2.32 -2.86 -1.18
CA PHE A 243 -3.49 -2.06 -1.53
C PHE A 243 -3.10 -0.78 -2.28
N GLY A 244 -2.06 -0.07 -1.82
CA GLY A 244 -1.49 1.06 -2.56
C GLY A 244 -0.98 0.62 -3.93
N ALA A 245 -0.15 -0.44 -3.98
CA ALA A 245 0.48 -0.91 -5.21
C ALA A 245 -0.52 -1.35 -6.29
N MET A 246 -1.67 -1.93 -5.91
CA MET A 246 -2.66 -2.41 -6.89
C MET A 246 -3.35 -1.29 -7.69
N HIS A 247 -3.24 -0.02 -7.26
CA HIS A 247 -3.77 1.12 -8.02
C HIS A 247 -2.93 1.47 -9.26
N GLY A 248 -1.71 0.91 -9.39
CA GLY A 248 -0.89 0.96 -10.59
C GLY A 248 -0.41 2.36 -10.99
N ASN A 249 -0.50 3.36 -10.12
CA ASN A 249 -0.02 4.72 -10.38
C ASN A 249 0.54 5.39 -9.12
N PHE A 250 1.48 6.33 -9.32
CA PHE A 250 2.17 6.99 -8.21
C PHE A 250 1.34 8.08 -7.52
N GLU A 251 0.35 8.68 -8.19
CA GLU A 251 -0.54 9.68 -7.59
C GLU A 251 -1.39 9.05 -6.47
N GLN A 252 -2.01 7.93 -6.76
CA GLN A 252 -2.92 7.27 -5.83
C GLN A 252 -2.22 6.43 -4.78
N TRP A 253 -0.97 5.98 -5.03
CA TRP A 253 -0.26 5.08 -4.15
C TRP A 253 -0.17 5.57 -2.69
N PRO A 254 0.26 6.83 -2.40
CA PRO A 254 0.40 7.31 -1.03
C PRO A 254 -0.95 7.39 -0.30
N PHE A 255 -1.97 7.89 -0.98
CA PHE A 255 -3.34 7.93 -0.48
C PHE A 255 -3.86 6.53 -0.17
N ALA A 256 -3.84 5.63 -1.14
CA ALA A 256 -4.35 4.28 -0.99
C ALA A 256 -3.59 3.49 0.09
N PHE A 257 -2.27 3.69 0.22
CA PHE A 257 -1.50 3.12 1.33
C PHE A 257 -2.00 3.61 2.70
N LEU A 258 -2.19 4.91 2.88
CA LEU A 258 -2.68 5.47 4.14
C LEU A 258 -4.11 5.00 4.46
N VAL A 259 -5.01 5.06 3.50
CA VAL A 259 -6.35 4.47 3.62
C VAL A 259 -6.26 2.98 3.94
N GLY A 260 -5.34 2.28 3.30
CA GLY A 260 -5.04 0.87 3.54
C GLY A 260 -4.71 0.56 5.00
N LEU A 261 -3.92 1.41 5.64
CA LEU A 261 -3.55 1.27 7.05
C LEU A 261 -4.77 1.40 7.98
N VAL A 262 -5.61 2.42 7.76
CA VAL A 262 -6.78 2.64 8.63
C VAL A 262 -7.85 1.57 8.43
N LEU A 263 -8.12 1.14 7.20
CA LEU A 263 -9.08 0.08 6.92
C LEU A 263 -8.62 -1.26 7.50
N GLY A 264 -7.32 -1.56 7.42
CA GLY A 264 -6.71 -2.72 8.07
C GLY A 264 -6.82 -2.66 9.59
N PHE A 265 -6.54 -1.51 10.20
CA PHE A 265 -6.73 -1.27 11.63
C PHE A 265 -8.19 -1.49 12.04
N ILE A 266 -9.14 -0.87 11.34
CA ILE A 266 -10.58 -0.99 11.60
C ILE A 266 -11.01 -2.47 11.53
N THR A 267 -10.56 -3.20 10.50
CA THR A 267 -10.88 -4.63 10.32
C THR A 267 -10.39 -5.47 11.49
N ILE A 268 -9.15 -5.25 11.93
CA ILE A 268 -8.58 -5.99 13.09
C ILE A 268 -9.34 -5.64 14.38
N LYS A 269 -9.68 -4.37 14.61
CA LYS A 269 -10.30 -3.91 15.86
C LYS A 269 -11.78 -4.22 15.95
N SER A 270 -12.49 -4.14 14.83
CA SER A 270 -13.92 -4.51 14.77
C SER A 270 -14.14 -6.02 14.67
N GLY A 271 -13.16 -6.76 14.14
CA GLY A 271 -13.30 -8.17 13.84
C GLY A 271 -14.23 -8.46 12.66
N THR A 272 -14.59 -7.45 11.85
CA THR A 272 -15.49 -7.59 10.70
C THR A 272 -15.04 -6.74 9.52
N LEU A 273 -15.39 -7.15 8.29
CA LEU A 273 -15.16 -6.38 7.07
C LEU A 273 -16.16 -5.23 6.89
N LEU A 274 -17.35 -5.31 7.50
CA LEU A 274 -18.46 -4.41 7.20
C LEU A 274 -18.13 -2.94 7.45
N ILE A 275 -17.39 -2.62 8.52
CA ILE A 275 -17.02 -1.22 8.81
C ILE A 275 -16.00 -0.71 7.81
N ALA A 276 -15.01 -1.52 7.44
CA ALA A 276 -14.01 -1.15 6.44
C ALA A 276 -14.67 -0.90 5.07
N ILE A 277 -15.58 -1.78 4.64
CA ILE A 277 -16.38 -1.60 3.41
C ILE A 277 -17.18 -0.29 3.48
N ALA A 278 -17.84 -0.01 4.61
CA ALA A 278 -18.64 1.20 4.76
C ALA A 278 -17.79 2.48 4.72
N VAL A 279 -16.61 2.49 5.36
CA VAL A 279 -15.67 3.63 5.31
C VAL A 279 -15.14 3.82 3.90
N HIS A 280 -14.72 2.74 3.22
CA HIS A 280 -14.23 2.78 1.86
C HIS A 280 -15.30 3.30 0.90
N ALA A 281 -16.50 2.72 0.94
CA ALA A 281 -17.63 3.18 0.14
C ALA A 281 -17.96 4.66 0.39
N PHE A 282 -17.95 5.12 1.65
CA PHE A 282 -18.21 6.51 1.97
C PHE A 282 -17.13 7.44 1.42
N ASN A 283 -15.85 7.06 1.51
CA ASN A 283 -14.75 7.83 0.94
C ASN A 283 -14.92 8.02 -0.59
N ASN A 284 -15.19 6.94 -1.31
CA ASN A 284 -15.41 6.99 -2.75
C ASN A 284 -16.70 7.73 -3.11
N PHE A 285 -17.75 7.61 -2.28
CA PHE A 285 -18.99 8.36 -2.45
C PHE A 285 -18.77 9.87 -2.40
N ILE A 286 -17.99 10.35 -1.44
CA ILE A 286 -17.66 11.77 -1.33
C ILE A 286 -16.95 12.27 -2.60
N SER A 287 -16.00 11.49 -3.15
CA SER A 287 -15.32 11.85 -4.41
C SER A 287 -16.30 12.01 -5.58
N ILE A 288 -17.24 11.07 -5.74
CA ILE A 288 -18.28 11.14 -6.77
C ILE A 288 -19.22 12.34 -6.56
N VAL A 289 -19.60 12.65 -5.32
CA VAL A 289 -20.43 13.83 -5.01
C VAL A 289 -19.70 15.11 -5.42
N PHE A 290 -18.43 15.26 -5.08
CA PHE A 290 -17.64 16.43 -5.49
C PHE A 290 -17.57 16.53 -7.01
N GLU A 291 -17.31 15.43 -7.69
CA GLU A 291 -17.17 15.41 -9.14
C GLU A 291 -18.47 15.73 -9.87
N TYR A 292 -19.61 15.18 -9.44
CA TYR A 292 -20.89 15.39 -10.14
C TYR A 292 -21.58 16.72 -9.81
N PHE A 293 -21.49 17.17 -8.58
CA PHE A 293 -22.29 18.31 -8.10
C PHE A 293 -21.46 19.60 -7.98
N LEU A 294 -20.14 19.52 -7.90
CA LEU A 294 -19.30 20.69 -7.71
C LEU A 294 -18.44 21.05 -8.92
N LYS A 295 -18.39 20.22 -9.98
CA LYS A 295 -17.55 20.48 -11.16
C LYS A 295 -17.81 21.84 -11.82
N ASP A 296 -19.07 22.29 -11.84
CA ASP A 296 -19.49 23.54 -12.47
C ASP A 296 -19.50 24.74 -11.48
N VAL A 297 -19.13 24.50 -10.23
CA VAL A 297 -19.01 25.54 -9.21
C VAL A 297 -17.65 26.22 -9.34
N PRO A 298 -17.56 27.56 -9.22
CA PRO A 298 -16.26 28.25 -9.26
C PRO A 298 -15.26 27.68 -8.23
N ALA A 299 -14.00 27.54 -8.61
CA ALA A 299 -12.95 26.85 -7.82
C ALA A 299 -12.87 27.34 -6.37
N ILE A 300 -12.99 28.67 -6.14
CA ILE A 300 -12.94 29.22 -4.78
C ILE A 300 -14.02 28.63 -3.85
N TYR A 301 -15.23 28.37 -4.36
CA TYR A 301 -16.29 27.76 -3.55
C TYR A 301 -16.08 26.26 -3.38
N GLN A 302 -15.46 25.58 -4.37
CA GLN A 302 -15.05 24.18 -4.22
C GLN A 302 -14.01 24.07 -3.09
N ASP A 303 -12.98 24.92 -3.10
CA ASP A 303 -11.91 24.94 -2.09
C ASP A 303 -12.47 25.22 -0.70
N VAL A 304 -13.35 26.24 -0.57
CA VAL A 304 -14.01 26.54 0.72
C VAL A 304 -14.88 25.38 1.17
N GLY A 305 -15.66 24.77 0.28
CA GLY A 305 -16.48 23.59 0.58
C GLY A 305 -15.64 22.42 1.07
N TYR A 306 -14.50 22.16 0.40
CA TYR A 306 -13.57 21.11 0.80
C TYR A 306 -12.94 21.40 2.16
N MET A 307 -12.53 22.63 2.45
CA MET A 307 -12.00 23.02 3.77
C MET A 307 -13.03 22.84 4.88
N ILE A 308 -14.30 23.22 4.64
CA ILE A 308 -15.39 22.99 5.59
C ILE A 308 -15.57 21.48 5.82
N PHE A 309 -15.58 20.67 4.76
CA PHE A 309 -15.67 19.22 4.86
C PHE A 309 -14.52 18.64 5.71
N LEU A 310 -13.27 19.06 5.47
CA LEU A 310 -12.11 18.63 6.28
C LEU A 310 -12.26 19.02 7.75
N CYS A 311 -12.75 20.21 8.06
CA CYS A 311 -13.00 20.63 9.44
C CYS A 311 -14.07 19.77 10.13
N ILE A 312 -15.15 19.45 9.42
CA ILE A 312 -16.19 18.54 9.93
C ILE A 312 -15.59 17.15 10.19
N CYS A 313 -14.83 16.61 9.25
CA CYS A 313 -14.17 15.31 9.41
C CYS A 313 -13.20 15.31 10.60
N LEU A 314 -12.45 16.38 10.83
CA LEU A 314 -11.58 16.52 12.00
C LEU A 314 -12.37 16.45 13.31
N LEU A 315 -13.46 17.20 13.40
CA LEU A 315 -14.33 17.20 14.59
C LEU A 315 -14.92 15.80 14.83
N LEU A 316 -15.35 15.11 13.76
CA LEU A 316 -15.86 13.73 13.84
C LEU A 316 -14.76 12.76 14.30
N GLY A 317 -13.51 12.94 13.85
CA GLY A 317 -12.37 12.15 14.30
C GLY A 317 -12.07 12.34 15.78
N ILE A 318 -12.08 13.60 16.25
CA ILE A 318 -11.91 13.91 17.68
C ILE A 318 -13.03 13.28 18.50
N LEU A 319 -14.28 13.42 18.07
CA LEU A 319 -15.44 12.78 18.70
C LEU A 319 -15.27 11.25 18.75
N ALA A 320 -14.83 10.65 17.66
CA ALA A 320 -14.57 9.20 17.59
C ALA A 320 -13.55 8.75 18.64
N ILE A 321 -12.44 9.49 18.78
CA ILE A 321 -11.39 9.19 19.78
C ILE A 321 -11.99 9.28 21.20
N PHE A 322 -12.78 10.31 21.51
CA PHE A 322 -13.48 10.40 22.80
C PHE A 322 -14.43 9.23 23.04
N MET A 323 -15.19 8.84 22.01
CA MET A 323 -16.11 7.69 22.10
C MET A 323 -15.38 6.35 22.27
N LEU A 324 -14.14 6.21 21.76
CA LEU A 324 -13.32 5.02 21.88
C LEU A 324 -12.51 5.00 23.17
N ASN A 325 -12.26 6.16 23.78
CA ASN A 325 -11.46 6.27 25.00
C ASN A 325 -12.11 5.51 26.16
N GLY A 326 -11.31 4.75 26.90
CA GLY A 326 -11.75 3.98 28.08
C GLY A 326 -12.57 2.73 27.77
N LYS A 327 -12.75 2.34 26.50
CA LYS A 327 -13.57 1.15 26.15
C LYS A 327 -12.81 -0.15 26.14
N ASP A 328 -11.55 -0.15 25.77
CA ASP A 328 -10.71 -1.35 25.71
C ASP A 328 -9.23 -0.93 25.73
N GLU A 329 -8.45 -1.40 26.73
CA GLU A 329 -7.01 -1.14 26.81
C GLU A 329 -6.24 -1.68 25.60
N GLY A 330 -6.79 -2.71 24.92
CA GLY A 330 -6.22 -3.32 23.71
C GLY A 330 -6.56 -2.60 22.40
N LEU A 331 -7.42 -1.56 22.42
CA LEU A 331 -7.91 -0.96 21.17
C LEU A 331 -6.79 -0.32 20.34
N TYR A 332 -5.84 0.35 20.99
CA TYR A 332 -4.74 1.07 20.30
C TYR A 332 -3.47 0.23 20.12
N SER A 333 -3.48 -1.04 20.54
CA SER A 333 -2.34 -1.94 20.42
C SER A 333 -2.65 -3.13 19.51
N PHE A 334 -1.69 -3.52 18.68
CA PHE A 334 -1.79 -4.76 17.90
C PHE A 334 -1.29 -5.94 18.75
N LYS A 335 -1.93 -7.09 18.61
CA LYS A 335 -1.45 -8.32 19.23
C LYS A 335 -0.06 -8.66 18.67
N PRO A 336 0.92 -8.87 19.55
CA PRO A 336 2.27 -9.22 19.13
C PRO A 336 2.27 -10.58 18.43
N SER A 337 3.21 -10.73 17.51
CA SER A 337 3.45 -12.02 16.86
C SER A 337 4.07 -13.01 17.85
N LYS A 338 3.67 -14.28 17.76
CA LYS A 338 4.35 -15.39 18.44
C LYS A 338 5.69 -15.76 17.78
N MET A 339 6.01 -15.16 16.63
CA MET A 339 7.25 -15.42 15.90
C MET A 339 8.44 -14.69 16.54
N LYS A 340 9.62 -15.31 16.48
CA LYS A 340 10.88 -14.74 16.98
C LYS A 340 11.49 -13.69 16.05
N SER A 341 11.09 -13.69 14.75
CA SER A 341 11.60 -12.75 13.75
C SER A 341 11.07 -11.33 13.99
N SER A 342 11.94 -10.34 13.79
CA SER A 342 11.56 -8.92 13.83
C SER A 342 10.60 -8.57 12.67
N GLY A 343 9.85 -7.47 12.83
CA GLY A 343 8.96 -6.96 11.79
C GLY A 343 9.67 -6.70 10.46
N ILE A 344 10.86 -6.10 10.51
CA ILE A 344 11.68 -5.82 9.31
C ILE A 344 12.06 -7.12 8.59
N LYS A 345 12.51 -8.16 9.31
CA LYS A 345 12.84 -9.45 8.69
C LYS A 345 11.63 -10.07 8.00
N LYS A 346 10.44 -10.00 8.61
CA LYS A 346 9.20 -10.50 8.03
C LYS A 346 8.85 -9.76 6.73
N ILE A 347 8.91 -8.43 6.74
CA ILE A 347 8.68 -7.58 5.57
C ILE A 347 9.68 -7.94 4.45
N THR A 348 10.97 -8.03 4.78
CA THR A 348 12.00 -8.42 3.80
C THR A 348 11.72 -9.80 3.20
N TRP A 349 11.39 -10.80 4.01
CA TRP A 349 11.09 -12.15 3.52
C TRP A 349 9.84 -12.19 2.64
N PHE A 350 8.83 -11.38 2.96
CA PHE A 350 7.62 -11.25 2.18
C PHE A 350 7.90 -10.62 0.81
N PHE A 351 8.49 -9.43 0.79
CA PHE A 351 8.72 -8.68 -0.46
C PHE A 351 9.87 -9.24 -1.32
N THR A 352 10.72 -10.11 -0.80
CA THR A 352 11.71 -10.85 -1.60
C THR A 352 11.19 -12.20 -2.11
N SER A 353 9.91 -12.51 -1.99
CA SER A 353 9.28 -13.67 -2.65
C SER A 353 9.13 -13.42 -4.14
N VAL A 354 9.35 -14.46 -4.96
CA VAL A 354 9.39 -14.33 -6.42
C VAL A 354 8.09 -13.75 -6.98
N THR A 355 6.94 -14.25 -6.55
CA THR A 355 5.64 -13.78 -7.06
C THR A 355 5.33 -12.34 -6.64
N ILE A 356 5.76 -11.91 -5.44
CA ILE A 356 5.62 -10.51 -5.01
C ILE A 356 6.55 -9.60 -5.80
N LEU A 357 7.79 -10.04 -6.10
CA LEU A 357 8.70 -9.27 -6.95
C LEU A 357 8.14 -9.09 -8.37
N ILE A 358 7.57 -10.16 -8.96
CA ILE A 358 6.91 -10.09 -10.27
C ILE A 358 5.71 -9.12 -10.21
N TYR A 359 4.86 -9.25 -9.19
CA TYR A 359 3.73 -8.34 -8.99
C TYR A 359 4.18 -6.87 -8.85
N THR A 360 5.19 -6.61 -8.03
CA THR A 360 5.74 -5.26 -7.86
C THR A 360 6.31 -4.72 -9.18
N ALA A 361 6.97 -5.56 -9.97
CA ALA A 361 7.47 -5.16 -11.29
C ALA A 361 6.32 -4.81 -12.26
N ILE A 362 5.20 -5.53 -12.23
CA ILE A 362 4.00 -5.21 -13.02
C ILE A 362 3.45 -3.84 -12.60
N CYS A 363 3.25 -3.61 -11.29
CA CYS A 363 2.76 -2.32 -10.79
C CYS A 363 3.67 -1.15 -11.15
N LEU A 364 4.99 -1.33 -11.06
CA LEU A 364 5.96 -0.33 -11.48
C LEU A 364 5.88 -0.06 -12.99
N PHE A 365 5.79 -1.12 -13.79
CA PHE A 365 5.66 -0.98 -15.25
C PHE A 365 4.39 -0.20 -15.62
N GLU A 366 3.24 -0.50 -15.00
CA GLU A 366 2.01 0.26 -15.20
C GLU A 366 2.16 1.72 -14.79
N SER A 367 2.76 1.99 -13.63
CA SER A 367 2.97 3.37 -13.16
C SER A 367 3.89 4.18 -14.08
N LEU A 368 4.88 3.53 -14.71
CA LEU A 368 5.81 4.18 -15.63
C LEU A 368 5.16 4.56 -16.98
N GLN A 369 4.04 3.93 -17.37
CA GLN A 369 3.34 4.26 -18.61
C GLN A 369 2.65 5.62 -18.57
N PHE A 370 2.44 6.19 -17.38
CA PHE A 370 1.83 7.51 -17.20
C PHE A 370 2.82 8.68 -17.30
N PHE A 371 4.12 8.40 -17.51
CA PHE A 371 5.08 9.45 -17.81
C PHE A 371 5.04 9.83 -19.30
N GLU A 372 4.91 11.13 -19.58
CA GLU A 372 4.98 11.74 -20.91
C GLU A 372 6.35 12.42 -21.05
N PHE A 373 7.13 12.02 -22.08
CA PHE A 373 8.48 12.52 -22.34
C PHE A 373 8.52 13.50 -23.50
#